data_b0016547fbd3e28720b2b7ff661cad51
#
_entry.id   b0016547fbd3e28720b2b7ff661cad51
#
_cell.length_a   1.000
_cell.length_b   1.000
_cell.length_c   1.000
_cell.angle_alpha   90.00
_cell.angle_beta   90.00
_cell.angle_gamma   90.00
#
_symmetry.space_group_name_H-M   'P 1'
#
loop_
_entity.id
_entity.type
_entity.pdbx_description
1 polymer ?
#
loop_
_entity_poly.entity_id
_entity_poly.type
_entity_poly.pdbx_seq_one_letter_code
_entity_poly.pdbx_strand_id
1 'polypeptide(L)'
;ETPELLDLTKARTQTQGADAVIITAATKERGPVNQAIELSRFRGKIVVVGVTDIHPERNELWQKEVEIVVSKASGPGSLDPLYELEGIDLPIGDVRWTQKRNLEEFLRLLQNKKVNVELLITHRFPIADAELAYKQFIAGELDKQIGILLEYVKDAPIQRSLPLTVEDTSSTSRNG
;
A
#
# COMPACT_ATOMS: atom_id res chain seq x y z
N GLU A 1 -23.04 -0.51 4.63
CA GLU A 1 -23.52 -1.91 4.46
C GLU A 1 -24.39 -1.93 3.23
N THR A 2 -23.99 -2.65 2.19
CA THR A 2 -24.77 -2.79 0.97
C THR A 2 -25.32 -4.22 0.91
N PRO A 3 -26.62 -4.41 1.19
CA PRO A 3 -27.29 -5.72 1.03
C PRO A 3 -26.99 -6.34 -0.34
N GLU A 4 -26.88 -5.52 -1.37
CA GLU A 4 -26.50 -5.91 -2.72
C GLU A 4 -25.17 -6.67 -2.83
N LEU A 5 -24.16 -6.34 -2.00
CA LEU A 5 -22.86 -7.01 -2.04
C LEU A 5 -22.94 -8.45 -1.52
N LEU A 6 -23.72 -8.68 -0.48
CA LEU A 6 -23.95 -10.02 0.07
C LEU A 6 -24.71 -10.89 -0.93
N ASP A 7 -25.77 -10.36 -1.54
CA ASP A 7 -26.57 -11.06 -2.53
C ASP A 7 -25.75 -11.38 -3.79
N LEU A 8 -24.95 -10.42 -4.24
CA LEU A 8 -24.04 -10.63 -5.36
C LEU A 8 -23.00 -11.72 -5.07
N THR A 9 -22.43 -11.71 -3.85
CA THR A 9 -21.46 -12.72 -3.42
C THR A 9 -22.11 -14.11 -3.40
N LYS A 10 -23.28 -14.24 -2.79
CA LYS A 10 -24.04 -15.49 -2.77
C LYS A 10 -24.36 -16.00 -4.17
N ALA A 11 -24.82 -15.12 -5.06
CA ALA A 11 -25.13 -15.48 -6.44
C ALA A 11 -23.92 -16.01 -7.22
N ARG A 12 -22.73 -15.43 -6.99
CA ARG A 12 -21.49 -15.82 -7.68
C ARG A 12 -20.78 -17.02 -7.07
N THR A 13 -21.07 -17.36 -5.83
CA THR A 13 -20.40 -18.44 -5.07
C THR A 13 -21.32 -19.61 -4.76
N GLN A 14 -22.43 -19.75 -5.46
CA GLN A 14 -23.45 -20.78 -5.20
C GLN A 14 -23.87 -20.81 -3.70
N THR A 15 -24.06 -19.62 -3.14
CA THR A 15 -24.41 -19.39 -1.73
C THR A 15 -23.34 -19.75 -0.69
N GLN A 16 -22.17 -20.23 -1.10
CA GLN A 16 -21.09 -20.63 -0.18
C GLN A 16 -20.42 -19.44 0.51
N GLY A 17 -20.32 -18.31 -0.15
CA GLY A 17 -19.52 -17.14 0.27
C GLY A 17 -18.13 -17.12 -0.36
N ALA A 18 -17.39 -16.06 -0.11
CA ALA A 18 -16.07 -15.83 -0.69
C ALA A 18 -14.98 -16.66 0.02
N ASP A 19 -14.04 -17.23 -0.75
CA ASP A 19 -12.85 -17.91 -0.22
C ASP A 19 -11.93 -16.96 0.55
N ALA A 20 -11.81 -15.72 0.05
CA ALA A 20 -11.03 -14.67 0.68
C ALA A 20 -11.71 -13.31 0.52
N VAL A 21 -11.62 -12.49 1.57
CA VAL A 21 -12.09 -11.09 1.57
C VAL A 21 -10.92 -10.20 1.93
N ILE A 22 -10.67 -9.16 1.12
CA ILE A 22 -9.61 -8.19 1.36
C ILE A 22 -10.25 -6.87 1.80
N ILE A 23 -9.90 -6.39 2.99
CA ILE A 23 -10.36 -5.11 3.52
C ILE A 23 -9.30 -4.05 3.24
N THR A 24 -9.62 -3.10 2.35
CA THR A 24 -8.75 -1.97 2.02
C THR A 24 -9.26 -0.64 2.61
N ALA A 25 -10.39 -0.66 3.30
CA ALA A 25 -10.99 0.53 3.90
C ALA A 25 -10.11 1.11 5.01
N ALA A 26 -10.10 2.45 5.12
CA ALA A 26 -9.53 3.18 6.24
C ALA A 26 -10.68 3.83 7.03
N THR A 27 -11.01 3.27 8.19
CA THR A 27 -12.09 3.74 9.06
C THR A 27 -11.85 3.31 10.51
N LYS A 28 -12.45 4.01 11.44
CA LYS A 28 -12.46 3.61 12.86
C LYS A 28 -13.63 2.70 13.23
N GLU A 29 -14.46 2.36 12.26
CA GLU A 29 -15.66 1.55 12.47
C GLU A 29 -15.38 0.06 12.35
N ARG A 30 -16.23 -0.76 12.97
CA ARG A 30 -16.19 -2.23 12.92
C ARG A 30 -16.91 -2.81 11.71
N GLY A 31 -17.68 -2.00 11.00
CA GLY A 31 -18.50 -2.42 9.86
C GLY A 31 -17.76 -3.27 8.85
N PRO A 32 -16.58 -2.87 8.36
CA PRO A 32 -15.84 -3.63 7.35
C PRO A 32 -15.46 -5.05 7.77
N VAL A 33 -15.10 -5.26 9.04
CA VAL A 33 -14.72 -6.60 9.55
C VAL A 33 -15.94 -7.50 9.66
N ASN A 34 -17.04 -6.99 10.22
CA ASN A 34 -18.27 -7.75 10.34
C ASN A 34 -18.85 -8.12 8.97
N GLN A 35 -18.86 -7.17 8.02
CA GLN A 35 -19.25 -7.44 6.63
C GLN A 35 -18.35 -8.48 5.96
N ALA A 36 -17.04 -8.44 6.20
CA ALA A 36 -16.11 -9.43 5.67
C ALA A 36 -16.42 -10.85 6.21
N ILE A 37 -16.78 -10.98 7.49
CA ILE A 37 -17.20 -12.25 8.05
C ILE A 37 -18.49 -12.75 7.39
N GLU A 38 -19.46 -11.86 7.19
CA GLU A 38 -20.72 -12.21 6.50
C GLU A 38 -20.48 -12.73 5.08
N LEU A 39 -19.61 -12.04 4.33
CA LEU A 39 -19.26 -12.38 2.94
C LEU A 39 -18.44 -13.67 2.82
N SER A 40 -17.68 -14.03 3.86
CA SER A 40 -16.80 -15.19 3.83
C SER A 40 -17.56 -16.51 3.90
N ARG A 41 -17.06 -17.52 3.18
CA ARG A 41 -17.50 -18.90 3.38
C ARG A 41 -16.98 -19.48 4.71
N PHE A 42 -17.45 -20.66 5.06
CA PHE A 42 -16.86 -21.47 6.13
C PHE A 42 -15.37 -21.69 5.88
N ARG A 43 -14.54 -21.42 6.88
CA ARG A 43 -13.06 -21.43 6.81
C ARG A 43 -12.48 -20.49 5.74
N GLY A 44 -13.19 -19.41 5.43
CA GLY A 44 -12.66 -18.34 4.57
C GLY A 44 -11.55 -17.55 5.24
N LYS A 45 -10.80 -16.80 4.45
CA LYS A 45 -9.72 -15.93 4.92
C LYS A 45 -10.09 -14.46 4.77
N ILE A 46 -9.87 -13.68 5.83
CA ILE A 46 -10.02 -12.21 5.79
C ILE A 46 -8.63 -11.59 5.92
N VAL A 47 -8.25 -10.76 4.94
CA VAL A 47 -6.97 -10.05 4.95
C VAL A 47 -7.22 -8.56 5.14
N VAL A 48 -6.76 -8.02 6.27
CA VAL A 48 -6.88 -6.61 6.60
C VAL A 48 -5.63 -5.88 6.09
N VAL A 49 -5.77 -5.12 5.01
CA VAL A 49 -4.73 -4.29 4.40
C VAL A 49 -4.89 -2.84 4.83
N GLY A 50 -6.14 -2.37 4.93
CA GLY A 50 -6.47 -1.04 5.40
C GLY A 50 -6.36 -0.87 6.91
N VAL A 51 -6.83 0.27 7.41
CA VAL A 51 -6.86 0.57 8.85
C VAL A 51 -8.31 0.56 9.30
N THR A 52 -8.69 -0.47 10.05
CA THR A 52 -10.05 -0.62 10.61
C THR A 52 -10.01 -1.19 12.01
N ASP A 53 -11.07 -0.99 12.77
CA ASP A 53 -11.22 -1.61 14.10
C ASP A 53 -11.47 -3.12 13.94
N ILE A 54 -10.57 -3.94 14.53
CA ILE A 54 -10.62 -5.40 14.44
C ILE A 54 -11.15 -5.97 15.76
N HIS A 55 -12.45 -5.80 15.98
CA HIS A 55 -13.16 -6.37 17.12
C HIS A 55 -14.38 -7.16 16.62
N PRO A 56 -14.18 -8.32 15.99
CA PRO A 56 -15.27 -9.13 15.47
C PRO A 56 -16.08 -9.77 16.60
N GLU A 57 -17.35 -10.02 16.32
CA GLU A 57 -18.19 -10.80 17.20
C GLU A 57 -17.72 -12.25 17.26
N ARG A 58 -17.40 -12.71 18.47
CA ARG A 58 -16.83 -14.06 18.69
C ARG A 58 -17.70 -15.18 18.12
N ASN A 59 -19.03 -15.06 18.25
CA ASN A 59 -19.93 -16.11 17.79
C ASN A 59 -19.89 -16.32 16.28
N GLU A 60 -19.82 -15.23 15.51
CA GLU A 60 -19.73 -15.27 14.04
C GLU A 60 -18.41 -15.88 13.58
N LEU A 61 -17.29 -15.52 14.24
CA LEU A 61 -16.00 -16.14 13.99
C LEU A 61 -16.03 -17.66 14.26
N TRP A 62 -16.62 -18.04 15.39
CA TRP A 62 -16.70 -19.44 15.79
C TRP A 62 -17.57 -20.25 14.83
N GLN A 63 -18.72 -19.71 14.41
CA GLN A 63 -19.63 -20.41 13.50
C GLN A 63 -19.02 -20.67 12.14
N LYS A 64 -18.22 -19.74 11.62
CA LYS A 64 -17.61 -19.83 10.28
C LYS A 64 -16.16 -20.30 10.30
N GLU A 65 -15.51 -20.37 11.44
CA GLU A 65 -14.08 -20.71 11.58
C GLU A 65 -13.19 -19.88 10.64
N VAL A 66 -13.50 -18.59 10.43
CA VAL A 66 -12.73 -17.73 9.54
C VAL A 66 -11.37 -17.37 10.14
N GLU A 67 -10.38 -17.24 9.29
CA GLU A 67 -9.04 -16.75 9.63
C GLU A 67 -8.95 -15.25 9.33
N ILE A 68 -8.52 -14.43 10.32
CA ILE A 68 -8.24 -12.99 10.11
C ILE A 68 -6.74 -12.78 10.19
N VAL A 69 -6.18 -12.16 9.14
CA VAL A 69 -4.75 -11.84 9.04
C VAL A 69 -4.59 -10.36 8.75
N VAL A 70 -3.70 -9.70 9.50
CA VAL A 70 -3.31 -8.32 9.22
C VAL A 70 -2.10 -8.31 8.29
N SER A 71 -2.24 -7.63 7.17
CA SER A 71 -1.14 -7.45 6.22
C SER A 71 -0.18 -6.38 6.73
N LYS A 72 1.08 -6.76 6.96
CA LYS A 72 2.14 -5.80 7.27
C LYS A 72 2.54 -5.05 6.00
N ALA A 73 2.70 -3.73 6.08
CA ALA A 73 3.19 -2.90 4.98
C ALA A 73 4.50 -3.47 4.42
N SER A 74 4.59 -3.57 3.09
CA SER A 74 5.72 -4.14 2.33
C SER A 74 6.02 -5.62 2.60
N GLY A 75 5.49 -6.23 3.66
CA GLY A 75 5.71 -7.62 4.03
C GLY A 75 6.91 -7.84 4.96
N PRO A 76 7.30 -9.10 5.19
CA PRO A 76 8.45 -9.47 6.01
C PRO A 76 9.76 -8.84 5.55
N GLY A 77 10.63 -8.49 6.48
CA GLY A 77 11.87 -7.75 6.29
C GLY A 77 11.74 -6.27 6.64
N SER A 78 10.54 -5.69 6.51
CA SER A 78 10.29 -4.32 6.97
C SER A 78 10.45 -4.20 8.48
N LEU A 79 11.17 -3.16 8.94
CA LEU A 79 11.55 -2.91 10.33
C LEU A 79 12.51 -3.95 10.95
N ASP A 80 13.15 -4.77 10.11
CA ASP A 80 14.25 -5.65 10.53
C ASP A 80 15.59 -4.99 10.19
N PRO A 81 16.40 -4.60 11.19
CA PRO A 81 17.67 -3.91 10.93
C PRO A 81 18.65 -4.73 10.10
N LEU A 82 18.69 -6.05 10.25
CA LEU A 82 19.58 -6.91 9.45
C LEU A 82 19.17 -6.89 7.98
N TYR A 83 17.87 -6.88 7.73
CA TYR A 83 17.34 -6.83 6.39
C TYR A 83 17.49 -5.43 5.74
N GLU A 84 17.13 -4.36 6.48
CA GLU A 84 17.08 -3.00 5.93
C GLU A 84 18.45 -2.31 5.88
N LEU A 85 19.30 -2.52 6.89
CA LEU A 85 20.58 -1.82 6.99
C LEU A 85 21.76 -2.67 6.49
N GLU A 86 21.75 -3.97 6.80
CA GLU A 86 22.82 -4.88 6.42
C GLU A 86 22.55 -5.59 5.08
N GLY A 87 21.34 -5.49 4.53
CA GLY A 87 20.96 -6.11 3.26
C GLY A 87 20.87 -7.64 3.31
N ILE A 88 20.73 -8.22 4.51
CA ILE A 88 20.62 -9.67 4.69
C ILE A 88 19.17 -10.11 4.44
N ASP A 89 18.94 -10.80 3.33
CA ASP A 89 17.61 -11.30 2.98
C ASP A 89 17.23 -12.53 3.85
N LEU A 90 15.93 -12.65 4.11
CA LEU A 90 15.40 -13.79 4.85
C LEU A 90 15.40 -15.06 3.98
N PRO A 91 15.69 -16.25 4.57
CA PRO A 91 15.73 -17.49 3.81
C PRO A 91 14.40 -17.78 3.11
N ILE A 92 14.45 -18.11 1.84
CA ILE A 92 13.26 -18.32 1.00
C ILE A 92 12.40 -19.50 1.49
N GLY A 93 13.01 -20.48 2.15
CA GLY A 93 12.31 -21.63 2.73
C GLY A 93 11.45 -21.26 3.94
N ASP A 94 11.84 -20.21 4.67
CA ASP A 94 11.13 -19.75 5.87
C ASP A 94 10.16 -18.61 5.52
N VAL A 95 10.58 -17.70 4.63
CA VAL A 95 9.78 -16.53 4.22
C VAL A 95 9.80 -16.40 2.71
N ARG A 96 8.73 -16.85 2.07
CA ARG A 96 8.60 -16.81 0.60
C ARG A 96 8.56 -15.39 0.07
N TRP A 97 7.80 -14.50 0.69
CA TRP A 97 7.47 -13.16 0.21
C TRP A 97 8.00 -12.10 1.15
N THR A 98 9.29 -11.75 0.98
CA THR A 98 9.91 -10.60 1.65
C THR A 98 9.56 -9.30 0.91
N GLN A 99 9.81 -8.16 1.53
CA GLN A 99 9.62 -6.84 0.92
C GLN A 99 10.25 -6.74 -0.47
N LYS A 100 11.52 -7.15 -0.60
CA LYS A 100 12.24 -7.16 -1.88
C LYS A 100 11.54 -8.04 -2.91
N ARG A 101 11.22 -9.27 -2.56
CA ARG A 101 10.58 -10.23 -3.47
C ARG A 101 9.18 -9.80 -3.88
N ASN A 102 8.43 -9.12 -3.00
CA ASN A 102 7.14 -8.53 -3.34
C ASN A 102 7.31 -7.43 -4.40
N LEU A 103 8.30 -6.55 -4.26
CA LEU A 103 8.59 -5.50 -5.24
C LEU A 103 9.04 -6.09 -6.58
N GLU A 104 9.96 -7.05 -6.56
CA GLU A 104 10.44 -7.74 -7.76
C GLU A 104 9.29 -8.43 -8.51
N GLU A 105 8.40 -9.12 -7.79
CA GLU A 105 7.25 -9.78 -8.41
C GLU A 105 6.26 -8.77 -9.01
N PHE A 106 5.99 -7.67 -8.33
CA PHE A 106 5.12 -6.63 -8.86
C PHE A 106 5.69 -6.02 -10.16
N LEU A 107 6.99 -5.71 -10.19
CA LEU A 107 7.68 -5.23 -11.40
C LEU A 107 7.62 -6.26 -12.53
N ARG A 108 7.79 -7.56 -12.22
CA ARG A 108 7.65 -8.64 -13.18
C ARG A 108 6.24 -8.73 -13.76
N LEU A 109 5.21 -8.54 -12.94
CA LEU A 109 3.81 -8.51 -13.39
C LEU A 109 3.53 -7.33 -14.32
N LEU A 110 4.08 -6.14 -14.02
CA LEU A 110 4.00 -4.98 -14.91
C LEU A 110 4.71 -5.23 -16.23
N GLN A 111 5.95 -5.73 -16.21
CA GLN A 111 6.74 -6.04 -17.41
C GLN A 111 6.02 -7.03 -18.31
N ASN A 112 5.39 -8.05 -17.74
CA ASN A 112 4.66 -9.07 -18.47
C ASN A 112 3.21 -8.64 -18.81
N LYS A 113 2.84 -7.38 -18.55
CA LYS A 113 1.50 -6.83 -18.82
C LYS A 113 0.36 -7.63 -18.16
N LYS A 114 0.64 -8.28 -17.04
CA LYS A 114 -0.36 -9.00 -16.22
C LYS A 114 -1.15 -8.05 -15.33
N VAL A 115 -0.55 -6.90 -14.99
CA VAL A 115 -1.19 -5.80 -14.24
C VAL A 115 -1.04 -4.54 -15.09
N ASN A 116 -2.12 -3.79 -15.21
CA ASN A 116 -2.13 -2.47 -15.85
C ASN A 116 -2.41 -1.41 -14.79
N VAL A 117 -1.46 -0.50 -14.57
CA VAL A 117 -1.56 0.59 -13.60
C VAL A 117 -1.83 1.95 -14.24
N GLU A 118 -1.91 2.03 -15.57
CA GLU A 118 -2.12 3.29 -16.28
C GLU A 118 -3.39 4.02 -15.84
N LEU A 119 -4.45 3.29 -15.52
CA LEU A 119 -5.71 3.86 -15.03
C LEU A 119 -5.58 4.47 -13.61
N LEU A 120 -4.53 4.13 -12.89
CA LEU A 120 -4.25 4.67 -11.55
C LEU A 120 -3.38 5.93 -11.62
N ILE A 121 -2.73 6.20 -12.75
CA ILE A 121 -1.88 7.38 -12.94
C ILE A 121 -2.78 8.55 -13.34
N THR A 122 -3.07 9.40 -12.37
CA THR A 122 -3.98 10.53 -12.56
C THR A 122 -3.26 11.83 -12.91
N HIS A 123 -2.01 12.00 -12.43
CA HIS A 123 -1.24 13.22 -12.63
C HIS A 123 0.20 12.90 -12.99
N ARG A 124 0.80 13.75 -13.83
CA ARG A 124 2.20 13.66 -14.23
C ARG A 124 2.81 15.06 -14.14
N PHE A 125 3.94 15.17 -13.45
CA PHE A 125 4.70 16.41 -13.34
C PHE A 125 6.14 16.17 -13.77
N PRO A 126 6.77 17.11 -14.48
CA PRO A 126 8.22 17.11 -14.64
C PRO A 126 8.90 17.10 -13.26
N ILE A 127 10.04 16.43 -13.12
CA ILE A 127 10.79 16.42 -11.85
C ILE A 127 11.16 17.84 -11.39
N ALA A 128 11.37 18.78 -12.30
CA ALA A 128 11.63 20.17 -11.99
C ALA A 128 10.48 20.84 -11.22
N ASP A 129 9.25 20.36 -11.40
CA ASP A 129 8.05 20.88 -10.76
C ASP A 129 7.63 20.06 -9.53
N ALA A 130 8.52 19.22 -8.99
CA ALA A 130 8.22 18.36 -7.86
C ALA A 130 7.70 19.14 -6.64
N GLU A 131 8.30 20.29 -6.33
CA GLU A 131 7.86 21.15 -5.21
C GLU A 131 6.41 21.64 -5.42
N LEU A 132 6.06 22.02 -6.64
CA LEU A 132 4.70 22.43 -6.99
C LEU A 132 3.72 21.26 -6.84
N ALA A 133 4.09 20.08 -7.34
CA ALA A 133 3.28 18.87 -7.22
C ALA A 133 2.96 18.53 -5.76
N TYR A 134 3.96 18.58 -4.87
CA TYR A 134 3.77 18.37 -3.43
C TYR A 134 2.91 19.44 -2.79
N LYS A 135 3.09 20.72 -3.14
CA LYS A 135 2.25 21.82 -2.62
C LYS A 135 0.78 21.62 -2.99
N GLN A 136 0.50 21.33 -4.26
CA GLN A 136 -0.87 21.09 -4.73
C GLN A 136 -1.49 19.85 -4.10
N PHE A 137 -0.70 18.78 -3.93
CA PHE A 137 -1.16 17.56 -3.24
C PHE A 137 -1.58 17.84 -1.79
N ILE A 138 -0.72 18.53 -1.02
CA ILE A 138 -0.97 18.86 0.39
C ILE A 138 -2.15 19.83 0.52
N ALA A 139 -2.30 20.77 -0.40
CA ALA A 139 -3.39 21.74 -0.45
C ALA A 139 -4.75 21.10 -0.88
N GLY A 140 -4.73 19.86 -1.37
CA GLY A 140 -5.95 19.21 -1.90
C GLY A 140 -6.45 19.81 -3.22
N GLU A 141 -5.56 20.45 -3.98
CA GLU A 141 -5.89 21.12 -5.25
C GLU A 141 -5.93 20.16 -6.44
N LEU A 142 -5.41 18.93 -6.27
CA LEU A 142 -5.43 17.91 -7.32
C LEU A 142 -6.76 17.14 -7.26
N ASP A 143 -7.55 17.21 -8.32
CA ASP A 143 -8.82 16.48 -8.39
C ASP A 143 -8.58 14.98 -8.59
N LYS A 144 -9.31 14.16 -7.81
CA LYS A 144 -9.31 12.69 -7.92
C LYS A 144 -7.93 12.05 -8.00
N GLN A 145 -6.96 12.56 -7.22
CA GLN A 145 -5.60 12.02 -7.23
C GLN A 145 -5.58 10.57 -6.70
N ILE A 146 -4.96 9.68 -7.47
CA ILE A 146 -4.66 8.31 -7.09
C ILE A 146 -3.15 8.07 -7.20
N GLY A 147 -2.60 8.16 -8.42
CA GLY A 147 -1.18 8.03 -8.69
C GLY A 147 -0.62 9.32 -9.29
N ILE A 148 0.40 9.87 -8.65
CA ILE A 148 1.11 11.07 -9.12
C ILE A 148 2.52 10.63 -9.48
N LEU A 149 2.93 10.86 -10.73
CA LEU A 149 4.27 10.56 -11.22
C LEU A 149 5.10 11.84 -11.38
N LEU A 150 6.35 11.75 -10.95
CA LEU A 150 7.38 12.73 -11.29
C LEU A 150 8.22 12.15 -12.43
N GLU A 151 8.23 12.84 -13.56
CA GLU A 151 8.88 12.37 -14.78
C GLU A 151 10.25 13.00 -14.93
N TYR A 152 11.27 12.16 -15.07
CA TYR A 152 12.63 12.59 -15.36
C TYR A 152 12.82 12.73 -16.87
N VAL A 153 13.70 13.66 -17.25
CA VAL A 153 14.10 13.79 -18.65
C VAL A 153 14.78 12.50 -19.08
N LYS A 154 14.26 11.90 -20.14
CA LYS A 154 14.85 10.70 -20.72
C LYS A 154 16.27 11.05 -21.18
N ASP A 155 17.24 10.23 -20.82
CA ASP A 155 18.67 10.44 -21.13
C ASP A 155 19.36 11.59 -20.38
N ALA A 156 18.76 12.09 -19.28
CA ALA A 156 19.47 13.03 -18.40
C ALA A 156 20.70 12.35 -17.78
N PRO A 157 21.87 13.06 -17.75
CA PRO A 157 23.05 12.50 -17.13
C PRO A 157 22.81 12.22 -15.64
N ILE A 158 23.23 11.01 -15.19
CA ILE A 158 23.11 10.65 -13.78
C ILE A 158 24.14 11.43 -12.99
N GLN A 159 23.71 12.42 -12.23
CA GLN A 159 24.55 13.12 -11.27
C GLN A 159 24.59 12.36 -9.94
N ARG A 160 25.73 11.71 -9.66
CA ARG A 160 25.89 10.87 -8.45
C ARG A 160 26.31 11.64 -7.20
N SER A 161 26.66 12.92 -7.34
CA SER A 161 27.04 13.81 -6.24
C SER A 161 26.47 15.20 -6.50
N LEU A 162 25.91 15.79 -5.46
CA LEU A 162 25.49 17.19 -5.48
C LEU A 162 26.58 18.02 -4.78
N PRO A 163 27.04 19.15 -5.35
CA PRO A 163 27.92 20.05 -4.64
C PRO A 163 27.12 20.66 -3.46
N LEU A 164 27.66 20.52 -2.27
CA LEU A 164 27.14 21.26 -1.11
C LEU A 164 27.54 22.75 -1.29
N THR A 165 26.57 23.59 -1.58
CA THR A 165 26.72 25.04 -1.43
C THR A 165 26.68 25.34 0.06
N VAL A 166 27.85 25.54 0.65
CA VAL A 166 27.94 26.12 2.00
C VAL A 166 27.57 27.59 1.85
N GLU A 167 26.38 27.98 2.28
CA GLU A 167 26.10 29.40 2.49
C GLU A 167 27.04 29.91 3.57
N ASP A 168 27.91 30.83 3.18
CA ASP A 168 28.87 31.47 4.06
C ASP A 168 28.13 32.38 5.06
N THR A 169 27.80 31.85 6.23
CA THR A 169 27.18 32.62 7.33
C THR A 169 28.18 33.49 8.09
N SER A 170 29.26 33.93 7.44
CA SER A 170 30.23 34.85 8.02
C SER A 170 29.93 36.30 7.67
N SER A 171 28.87 36.89 8.24
CA SER A 171 28.83 38.37 8.42
C SER A 171 27.81 38.79 9.48
N THR A 172 28.11 38.50 10.76
CA THR A 172 27.62 39.38 11.81
C THR A 172 28.84 39.94 12.55
N SER A 173 29.34 41.03 12.00
CA SER A 173 30.25 41.93 12.68
C SER A 173 29.62 42.41 13.98
N ARG A 174 30.17 41.99 15.10
CA ARG A 174 29.96 42.68 16.40
C ARG A 174 30.57 44.07 16.29
N ASN A 175 29.75 45.10 16.19
CA ASN A 175 30.09 46.43 16.56
C ASN A 175 29.30 46.84 17.78
N GLY A 176 30.03 47.36 18.81
CA GLY A 176 29.48 48.10 19.90
C GLY A 176 29.60 47.48 21.28
#